data_72dec0c41a4ffdf2ff40f59dd2fc8536
#
_entry.id   72dec0c41a4ffdf2ff40f59dd2fc8536
#
_cell.length_a   1.000
_cell.length_b   1.000
_cell.length_c   1.000
_cell.angle_alpha   90.00
_cell.angle_beta   90.00
_cell.angle_gamma   90.00
#
_symmetry.space_group_name_H-M   'P 1'
#
loop_
_entity.id
_entity.type
_entity.pdbx_description
1 polymer ?
#
loop_
_entity_poly.entity_id
_entity_poly.type
_entity_poly.pdbx_seq_one_letter_code
_entity_poly.pdbx_strand_id
1 'polypeptide(L)'
;MKALSLGAVALVAASISGYAAADPVKVGIIAPFSGPFAHYGKLFKDGAESYLATQNGKFGGHEIKIIYRDSGGPNPGGVKTAAQELIVNDKVDYLGGLVFTPNAMAVAPLIQQSKTPTVIFNAATSVITTKSDYFVRTSYTLWQDTVPLANWAHKNGITKVVTAVSDYAPGVDAEKAFTQSFTKAGGTVVESIRMPLSTNDFSPYAQRIKNSGAQAVYVFLPGGPPNLGFVNAYNQNGLREAGIKFLGTAEMDEFDLQKFGDAAIGLHTSFHYSAAHDSDANRAFDAAMKKQAPDALRNYASVGAFDGMHVIQKMVEATDGKRDGAKAIAAIKGFAWESPRGPVSIDPETREIVQNIYMRRVEKVADGALGNVPFFTYKAVSEPWHVAQKAK
;
A
#
# COMPACT_ATOMS: atom_id res chain seq x y z
N MET A 1 -81.68 35.22 -29.74
CA MET A 1 -80.24 35.43 -30.01
C MET A 1 -79.50 34.95 -28.80
N LYS A 2 -78.82 33.78 -28.90
CA LYS A 2 -78.01 33.21 -27.82
C LYS A 2 -76.57 33.32 -28.25
N ALA A 3 -75.72 34.04 -27.49
CA ALA A 3 -74.34 34.18 -27.70
C ALA A 3 -73.62 32.98 -27.07
N LEU A 4 -72.80 32.21 -27.83
CA LEU A 4 -71.92 31.22 -27.38
C LEU A 4 -70.54 31.87 -27.02
N SER A 5 -70.14 31.75 -25.78
CA SER A 5 -68.80 32.12 -25.32
C SER A 5 -67.87 30.93 -25.51
N LEU A 6 -66.81 31.03 -26.37
CA LEU A 6 -65.71 30.10 -26.47
C LEU A 6 -64.72 30.38 -25.31
N GLY A 7 -64.61 29.43 -24.43
CA GLY A 7 -63.54 29.44 -23.44
C GLY A 7 -62.23 28.90 -24.03
N ALA A 8 -61.17 29.69 -24.03
CA ALA A 8 -59.80 29.26 -24.42
C ALA A 8 -59.18 28.50 -23.27
N VAL A 9 -58.89 27.20 -23.49
CA VAL A 9 -58.08 26.37 -22.58
C VAL A 9 -56.61 26.58 -22.94
N ALA A 10 -55.89 27.27 -22.09
CA ALA A 10 -54.45 27.42 -22.22
C ALA A 10 -53.75 26.13 -21.67
N LEU A 11 -53.13 25.33 -22.56
CA LEU A 11 -52.28 24.21 -22.20
C LEU A 11 -50.92 24.76 -21.72
N VAL A 12 -50.63 24.67 -20.42
CA VAL A 12 -49.30 24.91 -19.86
C VAL A 12 -48.49 23.66 -20.07
N ALA A 13 -47.61 23.65 -21.08
CA ALA A 13 -46.61 22.62 -21.26
C ALA A 13 -45.50 22.83 -20.20
N ALA A 14 -45.55 22.06 -19.13
CA ALA A 14 -44.46 21.98 -18.16
C ALA A 14 -43.26 21.28 -18.84
N SER A 15 -42.24 22.04 -19.21
CA SER A 15 -40.97 21.52 -19.69
C SER A 15 -40.25 20.84 -18.50
N ILE A 16 -40.39 19.53 -18.40
CA ILE A 16 -39.53 18.71 -17.52
C ILE A 16 -38.17 18.72 -18.19
N SER A 17 -37.29 19.64 -17.80
CA SER A 17 -35.86 19.57 -18.11
C SER A 17 -35.33 18.36 -17.38
N GLY A 18 -35.28 17.22 -18.07
CA GLY A 18 -34.58 16.03 -17.57
C GLY A 18 -33.10 16.42 -17.36
N TYR A 19 -32.69 16.55 -16.12
CA TYR A 19 -31.26 16.55 -15.81
C TYR A 19 -30.68 15.24 -16.33
N ALA A 20 -29.97 15.26 -17.45
CA ALA A 20 -29.15 14.16 -17.85
C ALA A 20 -28.15 13.92 -16.70
N ALA A 21 -28.26 12.78 -16.04
CA ALA A 21 -27.29 12.41 -15.03
C ALA A 21 -25.89 12.43 -15.69
N ALA A 22 -24.96 13.15 -15.09
CA ALA A 22 -23.58 13.17 -15.58
C ALA A 22 -23.03 11.73 -15.58
N ASP A 23 -22.24 11.37 -16.58
CA ASP A 23 -21.57 10.08 -16.61
C ASP A 23 -20.74 9.89 -15.31
N PRO A 24 -20.75 8.67 -14.72
CA PRO A 24 -20.00 8.43 -13.51
C PRO A 24 -18.49 8.58 -13.75
N VAL A 25 -17.79 9.13 -12.77
CA VAL A 25 -16.33 9.12 -12.75
C VAL A 25 -15.84 7.67 -12.56
N LYS A 26 -14.97 7.20 -13.44
CA LYS A 26 -14.51 5.82 -13.49
C LYS A 26 -13.12 5.69 -12.87
N VAL A 27 -12.99 4.77 -11.91
CA VAL A 27 -11.72 4.41 -11.26
C VAL A 27 -11.37 2.98 -11.62
N GLY A 28 -10.24 2.78 -12.32
CA GLY A 28 -9.72 1.44 -12.62
C GLY A 28 -8.80 0.97 -11.49
N ILE A 29 -9.00 -0.22 -10.95
CA ILE A 29 -8.12 -0.82 -9.94
C ILE A 29 -7.49 -2.09 -10.50
N ILE A 30 -6.14 -2.14 -10.53
CA ILE A 30 -5.36 -3.29 -10.99
C ILE A 30 -4.69 -3.96 -9.80
N ALA A 31 -5.05 -5.22 -9.53
CA ALA A 31 -4.49 -6.01 -8.44
C ALA A 31 -4.54 -7.51 -8.79
N PRO A 32 -3.80 -8.39 -8.10
CA PRO A 32 -3.95 -9.82 -8.27
C PRO A 32 -5.26 -10.27 -7.60
N PHE A 33 -6.25 -10.66 -8.38
CA PHE A 33 -7.51 -11.25 -7.92
C PHE A 33 -7.51 -12.78 -8.04
N SER A 34 -6.45 -13.35 -8.62
CA SER A 34 -6.23 -14.79 -8.74
C SER A 34 -4.79 -15.16 -8.36
N GLY A 35 -4.54 -16.49 -8.20
CA GLY A 35 -3.21 -17.03 -7.89
C GLY A 35 -2.76 -16.82 -6.44
N PRO A 36 -1.47 -17.06 -6.14
CA PRO A 36 -0.93 -17.06 -4.77
C PRO A 36 -1.05 -15.73 -4.03
N PHE A 37 -1.23 -14.62 -4.75
CA PHE A 37 -1.31 -13.28 -4.22
C PHE A 37 -2.71 -12.67 -4.27
N ALA A 38 -3.75 -13.49 -4.50
CA ALA A 38 -5.15 -13.03 -4.64
C ALA A 38 -5.68 -12.28 -3.41
N HIS A 39 -5.09 -12.52 -2.23
CA HIS A 39 -5.43 -11.80 -1.00
C HIS A 39 -5.23 -10.27 -1.14
N TYR A 40 -4.22 -9.80 -1.88
CA TYR A 40 -4.04 -8.35 -2.12
C TYR A 40 -5.19 -7.74 -2.91
N GLY A 41 -5.73 -8.47 -3.89
CA GLY A 41 -6.89 -8.04 -4.66
C GLY A 41 -8.12 -7.85 -3.76
N LYS A 42 -8.38 -8.83 -2.87
CA LYS A 42 -9.46 -8.72 -1.88
C LYS A 42 -9.24 -7.53 -0.93
N LEU A 43 -8.04 -7.36 -0.38
CA LEU A 43 -7.72 -6.25 0.54
C LEU A 43 -7.88 -4.88 -0.12
N PHE A 44 -7.47 -4.73 -1.38
CA PHE A 44 -7.66 -3.48 -2.12
C PHE A 44 -9.14 -3.22 -2.40
N LYS A 45 -9.89 -4.25 -2.79
CA LYS A 45 -11.32 -4.14 -3.01
C LYS A 45 -12.04 -3.72 -1.73
N ASP A 46 -11.80 -4.42 -0.63
CA ASP A 46 -12.44 -4.15 0.65
C ASP A 46 -12.12 -2.72 1.14
N GLY A 47 -10.86 -2.28 1.06
CA GLY A 47 -10.46 -0.93 1.45
C GLY A 47 -11.07 0.16 0.56
N ALA A 48 -11.03 -0.02 -0.76
CA ALA A 48 -11.56 0.96 -1.72
C ALA A 48 -13.09 1.09 -1.62
N GLU A 49 -13.80 -0.04 -1.55
CA GLU A 49 -15.27 -0.04 -1.43
C GLU A 49 -15.73 0.47 -0.07
N SER A 50 -14.98 0.17 1.01
CA SER A 50 -15.28 0.71 2.34
C SER A 50 -15.16 2.23 2.36
N TYR A 51 -14.10 2.81 1.75
CA TYR A 51 -13.97 4.26 1.63
C TYR A 51 -15.14 4.85 0.82
N LEU A 52 -15.40 4.29 -0.35
CA LEU A 52 -16.48 4.78 -1.23
C LEU A 52 -17.84 4.73 -0.53
N ALA A 53 -18.10 3.69 0.26
CA ALA A 53 -19.34 3.56 1.04
C ALA A 53 -19.47 4.67 2.12
N THR A 54 -18.36 5.10 2.74
CA THR A 54 -18.40 6.24 3.68
C THR A 54 -18.79 7.56 3.01
N GLN A 55 -18.59 7.66 1.70
CA GLN A 55 -18.92 8.82 0.86
C GLN A 55 -20.25 8.64 0.09
N ASN A 56 -21.07 7.65 0.47
CA ASN A 56 -22.35 7.33 -0.18
C ASN A 56 -22.22 7.09 -1.71
N GLY A 57 -21.11 6.52 -2.15
CA GLY A 57 -20.85 6.20 -3.55
C GLY A 57 -20.46 7.39 -4.44
N LYS A 58 -20.17 8.58 -3.84
CA LYS A 58 -19.95 9.83 -4.59
C LYS A 58 -18.73 10.58 -4.10
N PHE A 59 -18.00 11.24 -5.00
CA PHE A 59 -16.94 12.19 -4.71
C PHE A 59 -17.28 13.56 -5.30
N GLY A 60 -17.33 14.59 -4.46
CA GLY A 60 -17.69 15.94 -4.93
C GLY A 60 -19.07 16.01 -5.65
N GLY A 61 -20.01 15.14 -5.31
CA GLY A 61 -21.31 15.04 -5.95
C GLY A 61 -21.37 14.10 -7.17
N HIS A 62 -20.25 13.68 -7.73
CA HIS A 62 -20.15 12.76 -8.87
C HIS A 62 -20.23 11.30 -8.43
N GLU A 63 -21.04 10.49 -9.09
CA GLU A 63 -21.09 9.05 -8.88
C GLU A 63 -19.76 8.41 -9.26
N ILE A 64 -19.29 7.43 -8.46
CA ILE A 64 -18.04 6.73 -8.69
C ILE A 64 -18.32 5.30 -9.14
N LYS A 65 -17.71 4.89 -10.26
CA LYS A 65 -17.73 3.51 -10.75
C LYS A 65 -16.35 2.92 -10.68
N ILE A 66 -16.15 1.89 -9.86
CA ILE A 66 -14.88 1.14 -9.80
C ILE A 66 -14.91 -0.01 -10.82
N ILE A 67 -13.81 -0.16 -11.56
CA ILE A 67 -13.61 -1.24 -12.55
C ILE A 67 -12.33 -1.99 -12.15
N TYR A 68 -12.46 -3.27 -11.86
CA TYR A 68 -11.34 -4.11 -11.44
C TYR A 68 -10.73 -4.87 -12.60
N ARG A 69 -9.39 -5.04 -12.60
CA ARG A 69 -8.64 -5.91 -13.53
C ARG A 69 -7.65 -6.77 -12.76
N ASP A 70 -7.66 -8.05 -13.09
CA ASP A 70 -6.74 -9.02 -12.47
C ASP A 70 -5.34 -8.93 -13.09
N SER A 71 -4.32 -8.79 -12.25
CA SER A 71 -2.92 -8.86 -12.65
C SER A 71 -2.33 -10.28 -12.58
N GLY A 72 -3.00 -11.21 -11.89
CA GLY A 72 -2.53 -12.59 -11.67
C GLY A 72 -1.26 -12.70 -10.82
N GLY A 73 -0.66 -11.59 -10.38
CA GLY A 73 0.60 -11.55 -9.63
C GLY A 73 1.63 -10.59 -10.23
N PRO A 74 2.96 -10.82 -10.07
CA PRO A 74 4.03 -10.04 -10.68
C PRO A 74 4.12 -10.36 -12.20
N ASN A 75 3.20 -9.81 -12.97
CA ASN A 75 3.03 -10.05 -14.41
C ASN A 75 3.04 -8.71 -15.19
N PRO A 76 4.21 -8.15 -15.52
CA PRO A 76 4.34 -6.87 -16.20
C PRO A 76 3.59 -6.78 -17.54
N GLY A 77 3.60 -7.87 -18.33
CA GLY A 77 2.90 -7.92 -19.64
C GLY A 77 1.38 -7.85 -19.48
N GLY A 78 0.81 -8.70 -18.63
CA GLY A 78 -0.63 -8.72 -18.36
C GLY A 78 -1.14 -7.42 -17.76
N VAL A 79 -0.37 -6.82 -16.84
CA VAL A 79 -0.74 -5.52 -16.24
C VAL A 79 -0.71 -4.38 -17.25
N LYS A 80 0.24 -4.38 -18.19
CA LYS A 80 0.27 -3.38 -19.27
C LYS A 80 -1.00 -3.49 -20.15
N THR A 81 -1.41 -4.71 -20.50
CA THR A 81 -2.66 -4.95 -21.24
C THR A 81 -3.88 -4.48 -20.44
N ALA A 82 -3.99 -4.85 -19.17
CA ALA A 82 -5.08 -4.44 -18.29
C ALA A 82 -5.18 -2.92 -18.15
N ALA A 83 -4.05 -2.22 -18.01
CA ALA A 83 -4.02 -0.76 -17.94
C ALA A 83 -4.45 -0.13 -19.27
N GLN A 84 -4.04 -0.70 -20.41
CA GLN A 84 -4.42 -0.23 -21.73
C GLN A 84 -5.93 -0.40 -21.95
N GLU A 85 -6.52 -1.52 -21.57
CA GLU A 85 -7.97 -1.75 -21.64
C GLU A 85 -8.74 -0.73 -20.78
N LEU A 86 -8.31 -0.52 -19.53
CA LEU A 86 -8.95 0.45 -18.64
C LEU A 86 -8.89 1.87 -19.20
N ILE A 87 -7.75 2.30 -19.74
CA ILE A 87 -7.56 3.66 -20.24
C ILE A 87 -8.26 3.88 -21.57
N VAL A 88 -8.12 2.96 -22.53
CA VAL A 88 -8.57 3.14 -23.91
C VAL A 88 -10.01 2.69 -24.10
N ASN A 89 -10.36 1.48 -23.61
CA ASN A 89 -11.68 0.89 -23.85
C ASN A 89 -12.71 1.34 -22.81
N ASP A 90 -12.37 1.18 -21.50
CA ASP A 90 -13.27 1.56 -20.40
C ASP A 90 -13.27 3.07 -20.15
N LYS A 91 -12.23 3.77 -20.62
CA LYS A 91 -12.04 5.21 -20.49
C LYS A 91 -12.10 5.66 -19.03
N VAL A 92 -11.30 5.00 -18.18
CA VAL A 92 -11.20 5.40 -16.77
C VAL A 92 -10.58 6.78 -16.62
N ASP A 93 -10.98 7.51 -15.59
CA ASP A 93 -10.48 8.85 -15.28
C ASP A 93 -9.26 8.78 -14.36
N TYR A 94 -9.23 7.77 -13.50
CA TYR A 94 -8.17 7.50 -12.53
C TYR A 94 -7.83 6.02 -12.51
N LEU A 95 -6.57 5.72 -12.14
CA LEU A 95 -6.14 4.35 -11.83
C LEU A 95 -5.69 4.25 -10.37
N GLY A 96 -5.87 3.05 -9.81
CA GLY A 96 -5.37 2.69 -8.50
C GLY A 96 -4.83 1.26 -8.47
N GLY A 97 -4.20 0.89 -7.35
CA GLY A 97 -3.73 -0.47 -7.13
C GLY A 97 -2.23 -0.64 -7.26
N LEU A 98 -1.79 -1.60 -8.09
CA LEU A 98 -0.39 -1.92 -8.35
C LEU A 98 0.35 -2.46 -7.11
N VAL A 99 0.26 -3.77 -6.90
CA VAL A 99 0.92 -4.45 -5.77
C VAL A 99 2.43 -4.56 -5.97
N PHE A 100 2.87 -4.92 -7.17
CA PHE A 100 4.27 -5.27 -7.45
C PHE A 100 4.99 -4.18 -8.23
N THR A 101 6.23 -3.89 -7.85
CA THR A 101 7.09 -2.93 -8.55
C THR A 101 7.26 -3.23 -10.05
N PRO A 102 7.52 -4.47 -10.50
CA PRO A 102 7.60 -4.75 -11.93
C PRO A 102 6.35 -4.35 -12.72
N ASN A 103 5.18 -4.49 -12.09
CA ASN A 103 3.89 -4.10 -12.68
C ASN A 103 3.78 -2.57 -12.79
N ALA A 104 4.12 -1.83 -11.73
CA ALA A 104 4.11 -0.37 -11.74
C ALA A 104 5.08 0.21 -12.77
N MET A 105 6.29 -0.37 -12.87
CA MET A 105 7.29 0.03 -13.85
C MET A 105 6.83 -0.21 -15.29
N ALA A 106 6.15 -1.32 -15.56
CA ALA A 106 5.68 -1.66 -16.90
C ALA A 106 4.60 -0.72 -17.44
N VAL A 107 3.75 -0.18 -16.55
CA VAL A 107 2.67 0.74 -16.95
C VAL A 107 3.10 2.21 -16.97
N ALA A 108 4.23 2.57 -16.38
CA ALA A 108 4.66 3.95 -16.25
C ALA A 108 4.70 4.73 -17.58
N PRO A 109 5.24 4.20 -18.71
CA PRO A 109 5.21 4.89 -19.99
C PRO A 109 3.79 5.18 -20.50
N LEU A 110 2.86 4.23 -20.33
CA LEU A 110 1.46 4.39 -20.73
C LEU A 110 0.78 5.46 -19.87
N ILE A 111 1.01 5.46 -18.56
CA ILE A 111 0.49 6.46 -17.61
C ILE A 111 1.01 7.84 -17.96
N GLN A 112 2.31 7.98 -18.25
CA GLN A 112 2.90 9.25 -18.65
C GLN A 112 2.28 9.78 -19.95
N GLN A 113 2.08 8.91 -20.94
CA GLN A 113 1.50 9.27 -22.23
C GLN A 113 0.01 9.65 -22.13
N SER A 114 -0.77 8.86 -21.40
CA SER A 114 -2.22 9.08 -21.24
C SER A 114 -2.57 10.20 -20.28
N LYS A 115 -1.61 10.62 -19.46
CA LYS A 115 -1.77 11.60 -18.36
C LYS A 115 -2.86 11.18 -17.35
N THR A 116 -3.05 9.87 -17.17
CA THR A 116 -4.05 9.32 -16.24
C THR A 116 -3.47 9.29 -14.82
N PRO A 117 -4.00 10.08 -13.86
CA PRO A 117 -3.52 10.03 -12.49
C PRO A 117 -3.67 8.61 -11.93
N THR A 118 -2.57 8.11 -11.33
CA THR A 118 -2.50 6.73 -10.87
C THR A 118 -1.99 6.70 -9.44
N VAL A 119 -2.81 6.20 -8.53
CA VAL A 119 -2.50 6.08 -7.11
C VAL A 119 -1.97 4.68 -6.80
N ILE A 120 -0.76 4.60 -6.29
CA ILE A 120 -0.09 3.34 -5.96
C ILE A 120 -0.45 2.94 -4.52
N PHE A 121 -1.19 1.83 -4.39
CA PHE A 121 -1.70 1.35 -3.10
C PHE A 121 -0.70 0.46 -2.35
N ASN A 122 0.32 -0.07 -3.03
CA ASN A 122 1.29 -0.97 -2.40
C ASN A 122 2.71 -0.93 -2.98
N ALA A 123 2.91 -0.95 -4.29
CA ALA A 123 4.25 -1.11 -4.87
C ALA A 123 5.28 -0.14 -4.23
N ALA A 124 6.35 -0.69 -3.61
CA ALA A 124 7.10 0.02 -2.58
C ALA A 124 8.54 0.43 -2.95
N THR A 125 9.04 0.08 -4.15
CA THR A 125 10.39 0.54 -4.56
C THR A 125 10.41 2.05 -4.76
N SER A 126 11.40 2.72 -4.19
CA SER A 126 11.48 4.18 -4.09
C SER A 126 11.49 4.91 -5.44
N VAL A 127 12.04 4.29 -6.49
CA VAL A 127 12.17 4.93 -7.80
C VAL A 127 10.85 5.10 -8.57
N ILE A 128 9.75 4.46 -8.14
CA ILE A 128 8.52 4.33 -8.94
C ILE A 128 7.93 5.70 -9.31
N THR A 129 7.77 6.61 -8.36
CA THR A 129 7.15 7.92 -8.62
C THR A 129 7.95 8.80 -9.58
N THR A 130 9.25 8.51 -9.76
CA THR A 130 10.08 9.20 -10.76
C THR A 130 9.80 8.76 -12.20
N LYS A 131 9.04 7.68 -12.42
CA LYS A 131 8.80 7.09 -13.74
C LYS A 131 7.60 7.68 -14.47
N SER A 132 6.75 8.41 -13.77
CA SER A 132 5.66 9.19 -14.36
C SER A 132 5.29 10.36 -13.44
N ASP A 133 5.02 11.53 -14.05
CA ASP A 133 4.52 12.70 -13.34
C ASP A 133 3.09 12.50 -12.80
N TYR A 134 2.42 11.46 -13.27
CA TYR A 134 1.05 11.10 -12.91
C TYR A 134 0.96 9.98 -11.87
N PHE A 135 2.08 9.49 -11.36
CA PHE A 135 2.12 8.61 -10.21
C PHE A 135 2.09 9.39 -8.89
N VAL A 136 1.29 8.92 -7.95
CA VAL A 136 1.29 9.30 -6.53
C VAL A 136 1.21 8.04 -5.69
N ARG A 137 1.87 8.02 -4.53
CA ARG A 137 1.87 6.86 -3.64
C ARG A 137 1.17 7.18 -2.33
N THR A 138 0.24 6.32 -1.93
CA THR A 138 -0.44 6.37 -0.62
C THR A 138 -0.05 5.21 0.29
N SER A 139 0.83 4.31 -0.15
CA SER A 139 1.30 3.18 0.65
C SER A 139 2.55 3.53 1.47
N TYR A 140 3.71 3.12 1.01
CA TYR A 140 4.99 3.27 1.69
C TYR A 140 6.14 3.09 0.70
N THR A 141 7.36 3.37 1.16
CA THR A 141 8.56 2.91 0.48
C THR A 141 9.37 1.99 1.37
N LEU A 142 10.14 1.11 0.76
CA LEU A 142 11.01 0.21 1.50
C LEU A 142 12.07 0.98 2.31
N TRP A 143 12.51 2.13 1.82
CA TRP A 143 13.44 2.98 2.55
C TRP A 143 12.79 3.61 3.79
N GLN A 144 11.53 4.03 3.71
CA GLN A 144 10.81 4.58 4.87
C GLN A 144 10.73 3.58 6.02
N ASP A 145 10.40 2.33 5.73
CA ASP A 145 10.25 1.32 6.79
C ASP A 145 11.59 0.74 7.24
N THR A 146 12.57 0.63 6.34
CA THR A 146 13.84 -0.07 6.59
C THR A 146 14.89 0.82 7.28
N VAL A 147 15.01 2.11 6.90
CA VAL A 147 16.00 3.01 7.47
C VAL A 147 15.82 3.18 8.98
N PRO A 148 14.60 3.43 9.51
CA PRO A 148 14.34 3.44 10.95
C PRO A 148 14.72 2.13 11.65
N LEU A 149 14.42 0.98 11.05
CA LEU A 149 14.73 -0.34 11.60
C LEU A 149 16.24 -0.57 11.72
N ALA A 150 17.00 -0.25 10.67
CA ALA A 150 18.47 -0.39 10.67
C ALA A 150 19.13 0.47 11.76
N ASN A 151 18.69 1.72 11.89
CA ASN A 151 19.16 2.64 12.93
C ASN A 151 18.78 2.17 14.33
N TRP A 152 17.54 1.71 14.51
CA TRP A 152 17.08 1.15 15.78
C TRP A 152 17.88 -0.10 16.16
N ALA A 153 18.11 -1.01 15.23
CA ALA A 153 18.88 -2.22 15.48
C ALA A 153 20.28 -1.91 16.02
N HIS A 154 21.02 -1.03 15.35
CA HIS A 154 22.36 -0.63 15.79
C HIS A 154 22.33 0.07 17.17
N LYS A 155 21.40 1.01 17.38
CA LYS A 155 21.22 1.72 18.65
C LYS A 155 20.92 0.76 19.82
N ASN A 156 20.33 -0.41 19.53
CA ASN A 156 20.01 -1.43 20.54
C ASN A 156 21.06 -2.57 20.59
N GLY A 157 22.31 -2.29 20.18
CA GLY A 157 23.46 -3.17 20.37
C GLY A 157 23.61 -4.28 19.33
N ILE A 158 22.82 -4.28 18.26
CA ILE A 158 23.02 -5.20 17.14
C ILE A 158 24.09 -4.61 16.23
N THR A 159 25.21 -5.29 16.09
CA THR A 159 26.37 -4.83 15.31
C THR A 159 26.65 -5.69 14.08
N LYS A 160 26.13 -6.93 14.02
CA LYS A 160 26.31 -7.87 12.92
C LYS A 160 24.98 -8.44 12.46
N VAL A 161 24.63 -8.25 11.18
CA VAL A 161 23.35 -8.66 10.58
C VAL A 161 23.60 -9.40 9.27
N VAL A 162 22.79 -10.43 8.98
CA VAL A 162 22.57 -10.98 7.64
C VAL A 162 21.35 -10.30 7.02
N THR A 163 21.41 -9.90 5.75
CA THR A 163 20.21 -9.55 4.99
C THR A 163 19.72 -10.78 4.22
N ALA A 164 18.41 -11.08 4.29
CA ALA A 164 17.77 -12.19 3.61
C ALA A 164 16.49 -11.67 2.91
N VAL A 165 16.58 -11.45 1.60
CA VAL A 165 15.52 -10.78 0.84
C VAL A 165 15.11 -11.56 -0.40
N SER A 166 13.88 -11.39 -0.87
CA SER A 166 13.46 -11.93 -2.17
C SER A 166 14.24 -11.29 -3.31
N ASP A 167 14.67 -12.12 -4.28
CA ASP A 167 15.48 -11.68 -5.44
C ASP A 167 14.61 -11.07 -6.53
N TYR A 168 14.15 -9.84 -6.28
CA TYR A 168 13.45 -8.98 -7.23
C TYR A 168 13.58 -7.51 -6.82
N ALA A 169 13.12 -6.57 -7.64
CA ALA A 169 13.40 -5.15 -7.45
C ALA A 169 13.10 -4.60 -6.04
N PRO A 170 11.95 -4.89 -5.37
CA PRO A 170 11.73 -4.50 -3.98
C PRO A 170 12.73 -5.09 -2.99
N GLY A 171 13.06 -6.39 -3.12
CA GLY A 171 14.02 -7.02 -2.22
C GLY A 171 15.41 -6.40 -2.31
N VAL A 172 15.86 -6.12 -3.54
CA VAL A 172 17.14 -5.42 -3.78
C VAL A 172 17.11 -4.00 -3.20
N ASP A 173 16.00 -3.29 -3.31
CA ASP A 173 15.83 -1.94 -2.75
C ASP A 173 15.84 -1.97 -1.20
N ALA A 174 15.16 -2.94 -0.59
CA ALA A 174 15.15 -3.17 0.85
C ALA A 174 16.54 -3.52 1.40
N GLU A 175 17.25 -4.46 0.76
CA GLU A 175 18.62 -4.82 1.10
C GLU A 175 19.55 -3.62 1.06
N LYS A 176 19.44 -2.81 0.01
CA LYS A 176 20.24 -1.59 -0.15
C LYS A 176 19.94 -0.56 0.94
N ALA A 177 18.66 -0.33 1.24
CA ALA A 177 18.24 0.60 2.30
C ALA A 177 18.79 0.16 3.66
N PHE A 178 18.66 -1.14 3.99
CA PHE A 178 19.17 -1.68 5.25
C PHE A 178 20.69 -1.58 5.33
N THR A 179 21.38 -2.10 4.32
CA THR A 179 22.86 -2.16 4.30
C THR A 179 23.47 -0.77 4.42
N GLN A 180 23.00 0.21 3.63
CA GLN A 180 23.54 1.56 3.68
C GLN A 180 23.30 2.23 5.03
N SER A 181 22.10 2.09 5.59
CA SER A 181 21.75 2.74 6.86
C SER A 181 22.43 2.09 8.03
N PHE A 182 22.50 0.76 8.07
CA PHE A 182 23.13 -0.01 9.14
C PHE A 182 24.63 0.20 9.16
N THR A 183 25.30 0.18 8.00
CA THR A 183 26.74 0.46 7.88
C THR A 183 27.06 1.91 8.24
N LYS A 184 26.23 2.87 7.81
CA LYS A 184 26.39 4.29 8.20
C LYS A 184 26.26 4.49 9.72
N ALA A 185 25.42 3.70 10.39
CA ALA A 185 25.29 3.70 11.85
C ALA A 185 26.45 3.02 12.58
N GLY A 186 27.36 2.32 11.89
CA GLY A 186 28.52 1.61 12.47
C GLY A 186 28.35 0.10 12.55
N GLY A 187 27.27 -0.46 12.02
CA GLY A 187 27.05 -1.90 11.96
C GLY A 187 27.72 -2.58 10.76
N THR A 188 27.74 -3.90 10.76
CA THR A 188 28.30 -4.73 9.68
C THR A 188 27.25 -5.69 9.14
N VAL A 189 26.98 -5.66 7.84
CA VAL A 189 26.26 -6.72 7.14
C VAL A 189 27.27 -7.81 6.80
N VAL A 190 27.19 -8.94 7.51
CA VAL A 190 28.16 -10.04 7.38
C VAL A 190 27.89 -10.89 6.15
N GLU A 191 26.65 -10.94 5.70
CA GLU A 191 26.23 -11.66 4.50
C GLU A 191 24.95 -11.08 3.92
N SER A 192 24.82 -11.12 2.58
CA SER A 192 23.59 -10.78 1.85
C SER A 192 23.07 -12.01 1.11
N ILE A 193 21.87 -12.44 1.45
CA ILE A 193 21.21 -13.61 0.88
C ILE A 193 20.02 -13.14 0.04
N ARG A 194 19.98 -13.51 -1.23
CA ARG A 194 18.84 -13.28 -2.12
C ARG A 194 18.16 -14.59 -2.45
N MET A 195 16.87 -14.65 -2.22
CA MET A 195 16.04 -15.85 -2.37
C MET A 195 15.10 -15.67 -3.57
N PRO A 196 15.15 -16.54 -4.59
CA PRO A 196 14.22 -16.49 -5.72
C PRO A 196 12.76 -16.44 -5.25
N LEU A 197 11.90 -15.69 -5.97
CA LEU A 197 10.45 -15.64 -5.68
C LEU A 197 9.76 -17.03 -5.76
N SER A 198 10.36 -17.97 -6.48
CA SER A 198 9.90 -19.36 -6.61
C SER A 198 10.37 -20.26 -5.46
N THR A 199 11.10 -19.74 -4.47
CA THR A 199 11.60 -20.53 -3.33
C THR A 199 10.44 -21.09 -2.52
N ASN A 200 10.44 -22.41 -2.31
CA ASN A 200 9.47 -23.13 -1.48
C ASN A 200 10.11 -23.75 -0.22
N ASP A 201 11.43 -24.00 -0.24
CA ASP A 201 12.20 -24.48 0.90
C ASP A 201 13.20 -23.41 1.33
N PHE A 202 12.99 -22.89 2.53
CA PHE A 202 13.83 -21.85 3.14
C PHE A 202 14.86 -22.40 4.13
N SER A 203 14.85 -23.71 4.41
CA SER A 203 15.75 -24.34 5.38
C SER A 203 17.23 -24.15 5.05
N PRO A 204 17.70 -24.27 3.79
CA PRO A 204 19.10 -24.02 3.46
C PRO A 204 19.55 -22.58 3.77
N TYR A 205 18.67 -21.59 3.56
CA TYR A 205 18.94 -20.20 3.87
C TYR A 205 18.98 -19.97 5.39
N ALA A 206 18.04 -20.56 6.14
CA ALA A 206 18.04 -20.51 7.59
C ALA A 206 19.34 -21.10 8.20
N GLN A 207 19.83 -22.22 7.70
CA GLN A 207 21.11 -22.80 8.13
C GLN A 207 22.29 -21.88 7.83
N ARG A 208 22.31 -21.25 6.66
CA ARG A 208 23.33 -20.26 6.29
C ARG A 208 23.36 -19.09 7.27
N ILE A 209 22.18 -18.53 7.59
CA ILE A 209 22.04 -17.46 8.57
C ILE A 209 22.54 -17.92 9.94
N LYS A 210 22.16 -19.13 10.38
CA LYS A 210 22.58 -19.68 11.68
C LYS A 210 24.11 -19.77 11.82
N ASN A 211 24.79 -20.12 10.74
CA ASN A 211 26.24 -20.32 10.71
C ASN A 211 27.05 -19.04 10.44
N SER A 212 26.38 -17.90 10.17
CA SER A 212 27.03 -16.65 9.76
C SER A 212 27.72 -15.88 10.89
N GLY A 213 27.42 -16.20 12.16
CA GLY A 213 27.86 -15.43 13.32
C GLY A 213 27.14 -14.09 13.49
N ALA A 214 26.01 -13.88 12.79
CA ALA A 214 25.18 -12.68 12.93
C ALA A 214 24.37 -12.71 14.23
N GLN A 215 24.06 -11.52 14.76
CA GLN A 215 23.18 -11.32 15.91
C GLN A 215 21.71 -11.18 15.50
N ALA A 216 21.47 -10.85 14.22
CA ALA A 216 20.12 -10.71 13.68
C ALA A 216 20.10 -11.02 12.18
N VAL A 217 18.91 -11.31 11.67
CA VAL A 217 18.62 -11.35 10.24
C VAL A 217 17.60 -10.25 9.92
N TYR A 218 17.91 -9.41 8.94
CA TYR A 218 16.95 -8.52 8.30
C TYR A 218 16.27 -9.27 7.15
N VAL A 219 14.95 -9.29 7.15
CA VAL A 219 14.14 -10.04 6.19
C VAL A 219 13.26 -9.10 5.39
N PHE A 220 13.15 -9.35 4.08
CA PHE A 220 12.10 -8.78 3.23
C PHE A 220 11.56 -9.83 2.25
N LEU A 221 10.30 -10.17 2.41
CA LEU A 221 9.57 -11.11 1.56
C LEU A 221 8.16 -10.56 1.25
N PRO A 222 7.58 -10.84 0.07
CA PRO A 222 6.17 -10.53 -0.14
C PRO A 222 5.30 -11.37 0.81
N GLY A 223 4.22 -10.77 1.32
CA GLY A 223 3.26 -11.46 2.20
C GLY A 223 2.66 -12.72 1.56
N GLY A 224 2.18 -13.64 2.39
CA GLY A 224 1.62 -14.92 1.99
C GLY A 224 2.66 -16.06 1.99
N PRO A 225 2.59 -17.02 1.04
CA PRO A 225 3.38 -18.26 1.11
C PRO A 225 4.88 -18.08 1.29
N PRO A 226 5.59 -17.17 0.60
CA PRO A 226 7.03 -16.98 0.81
C PRO A 226 7.36 -16.56 2.24
N ASN A 227 6.57 -15.63 2.80
CA ASN A 227 6.74 -15.14 4.15
C ASN A 227 6.50 -16.25 5.19
N LEU A 228 5.40 -17.00 5.05
CA LEU A 228 5.10 -18.13 5.93
C LEU A 228 6.21 -19.18 5.91
N GLY A 229 6.73 -19.51 4.72
CA GLY A 229 7.80 -20.47 4.55
C GLY A 229 9.08 -20.07 5.28
N PHE A 230 9.49 -18.80 5.15
CA PHE A 230 10.71 -18.32 5.80
C PHE A 230 10.59 -18.25 7.33
N VAL A 231 9.48 -17.72 7.86
CA VAL A 231 9.27 -17.63 9.32
C VAL A 231 9.20 -19.01 9.95
N ASN A 232 8.57 -19.98 9.27
CA ASN A 232 8.60 -21.38 9.72
C ASN A 232 10.03 -21.93 9.72
N ALA A 233 10.81 -21.70 8.66
CA ALA A 233 12.20 -22.15 8.59
C ALA A 233 13.06 -21.49 9.66
N TYR A 234 12.87 -20.20 9.95
CA TYR A 234 13.55 -19.48 11.03
C TYR A 234 13.34 -20.17 12.38
N ASN A 235 12.10 -20.53 12.72
CA ASN A 235 11.78 -21.20 13.97
C ASN A 235 12.26 -22.68 13.97
N GLN A 236 11.94 -23.45 12.93
CA GLN A 236 12.25 -24.89 12.87
C GLN A 236 13.76 -25.19 12.83
N ASN A 237 14.57 -24.29 12.27
CA ASN A 237 16.02 -24.43 12.25
C ASN A 237 16.70 -23.84 13.50
N GLY A 238 15.94 -23.40 14.50
CA GLY A 238 16.46 -22.96 15.80
C GLY A 238 17.26 -21.66 15.72
N LEU A 239 16.90 -20.70 14.84
CA LEU A 239 17.57 -19.39 14.79
C LEU A 239 17.28 -18.56 16.04
N ARG A 240 16.04 -18.65 16.53
CA ARG A 240 15.61 -17.99 17.78
C ARG A 240 16.41 -18.50 18.98
N GLU A 241 16.54 -19.82 19.11
CA GLU A 241 17.29 -20.50 20.18
C GLU A 241 18.78 -20.19 20.09
N ALA A 242 19.30 -19.95 18.88
CA ALA A 242 20.66 -19.48 18.65
C ALA A 242 20.86 -17.99 18.97
N GLY A 243 19.80 -17.28 19.41
CA GLY A 243 19.85 -15.87 19.77
C GLY A 243 19.82 -14.90 18.58
N ILE A 244 19.61 -15.39 17.36
CA ILE A 244 19.53 -14.56 16.14
C ILE A 244 18.18 -13.86 16.11
N LYS A 245 18.17 -12.53 16.23
CA LYS A 245 16.94 -11.73 16.24
C LYS A 245 16.36 -11.60 14.84
N PHE A 246 15.04 -11.68 14.73
CA PHE A 246 14.31 -11.38 13.50
C PHE A 246 14.04 -9.87 13.42
N LEU A 247 14.40 -9.25 12.32
CA LEU A 247 14.13 -7.85 11.99
C LEU A 247 13.38 -7.81 10.66
N GLY A 248 12.13 -7.40 10.67
CA GLY A 248 11.29 -7.36 9.47
C GLY A 248 10.56 -6.05 9.27
N THR A 249 9.84 -5.96 8.19
CA THR A 249 8.93 -4.85 7.86
C THR A 249 7.49 -5.34 7.80
N ALA A 250 7.00 -5.81 6.65
CA ALA A 250 5.66 -6.33 6.46
C ALA A 250 5.49 -7.83 6.81
N GLU A 251 6.55 -8.53 7.17
CA GLU A 251 6.56 -10.00 7.33
C GLU A 251 5.66 -10.48 8.46
N MET A 252 5.42 -9.64 9.47
CA MET A 252 4.46 -9.90 10.55
C MET A 252 3.12 -9.18 10.33
N ASP A 253 2.72 -9.01 9.06
CA ASP A 253 1.43 -8.39 8.73
C ASP A 253 0.24 -9.21 9.23
N GLU A 254 -0.86 -8.54 9.52
CA GLU A 254 -2.08 -9.10 10.09
C GLU A 254 -2.66 -10.25 9.26
N PHE A 255 -2.38 -10.32 7.94
CA PHE A 255 -2.82 -11.41 7.07
C PHE A 255 -2.16 -12.75 7.44
N ASP A 256 -0.90 -12.73 7.80
CA ASP A 256 -0.13 -13.94 8.13
C ASP A 256 0.05 -14.14 9.65
N LEU A 257 -0.06 -13.08 10.44
CA LEU A 257 0.33 -13.04 11.85
C LEU A 257 -0.27 -14.18 12.69
N GLN A 258 -1.58 -14.41 12.57
CA GLN A 258 -2.24 -15.45 13.36
C GLN A 258 -1.80 -16.87 12.97
N LYS A 259 -1.30 -17.08 11.76
CA LYS A 259 -0.83 -18.37 11.27
C LYS A 259 0.50 -18.80 11.88
N PHE A 260 1.28 -17.85 12.40
CA PHE A 260 2.55 -18.15 13.08
C PHE A 260 2.36 -18.61 14.53
N GLY A 261 1.20 -18.33 15.15
CA GLY A 261 0.95 -18.64 16.55
C GLY A 261 1.98 -18.01 17.49
N ASP A 262 2.16 -18.60 18.67
CA ASP A 262 3.06 -18.09 19.71
C ASP A 262 4.55 -17.97 19.24
N ALA A 263 4.92 -18.65 18.17
CA ALA A 263 6.25 -18.53 17.57
C ALA A 263 6.58 -17.11 17.02
N ALA A 264 5.56 -16.29 16.76
CA ALA A 264 5.78 -14.89 16.36
C ALA A 264 6.00 -13.94 17.54
N ILE A 265 5.65 -14.31 18.77
CA ILE A 265 5.73 -13.43 19.94
C ILE A 265 7.16 -12.92 20.14
N GLY A 266 7.29 -11.62 20.35
CA GLY A 266 8.58 -10.95 20.58
C GLY A 266 9.36 -10.60 19.30
N LEU A 267 8.89 -10.97 18.10
CA LEU A 267 9.51 -10.54 16.84
C LEU A 267 9.32 -9.03 16.64
N HIS A 268 10.33 -8.38 16.07
CA HIS A 268 10.35 -6.93 15.89
C HIS A 268 10.19 -6.56 14.42
N THR A 269 9.35 -5.58 14.15
CA THR A 269 9.16 -5.00 12.81
C THR A 269 9.17 -3.47 12.86
N SER A 270 9.46 -2.87 11.72
CA SER A 270 9.28 -1.43 11.48
C SER A 270 8.32 -1.26 10.32
N PHE A 271 7.19 -0.59 10.55
CA PHE A 271 6.18 -0.46 9.51
C PHE A 271 5.29 0.77 9.72
N HIS A 272 4.65 1.21 8.65
CA HIS A 272 3.83 2.42 8.63
C HIS A 272 2.41 2.24 9.17
N TYR A 273 1.95 1.01 9.40
CA TYR A 273 0.62 0.70 9.91
C TYR A 273 0.66 -0.41 10.96
N SER A 274 -0.28 -0.37 11.87
CA SER A 274 -0.63 -1.45 12.78
C SER A 274 -2.14 -1.42 13.01
N ALA A 275 -2.81 -2.58 12.93
CA ALA A 275 -4.23 -2.68 13.28
C ALA A 275 -4.49 -2.36 14.76
N ALA A 276 -3.46 -2.48 15.62
CA ALA A 276 -3.50 -2.09 17.03
C ALA A 276 -3.26 -0.58 17.27
N HIS A 277 -3.13 0.25 16.21
CA HIS A 277 -2.98 1.69 16.35
C HIS A 277 -4.24 2.31 16.97
N ASP A 278 -4.08 2.96 18.12
CA ASP A 278 -5.18 3.56 18.86
C ASP A 278 -5.43 5.00 18.39
N SER A 279 -6.37 5.17 17.46
CA SER A 279 -6.84 6.48 17.00
C SER A 279 -8.30 6.41 16.56
N ASP A 280 -8.99 7.57 16.58
CA ASP A 280 -10.37 7.66 16.07
C ASP A 280 -10.46 7.30 14.59
N ALA A 281 -9.48 7.71 13.79
CA ALA A 281 -9.42 7.39 12.37
C ALA A 281 -9.29 5.87 12.12
N ASN A 282 -8.48 5.16 12.92
CA ASN A 282 -8.35 3.70 12.80
C ASN A 282 -9.63 2.97 13.28
N ARG A 283 -10.29 3.46 14.32
CA ARG A 283 -11.60 2.93 14.77
C ARG A 283 -12.68 3.14 13.72
N ALA A 284 -12.73 4.32 13.08
CA ALA A 284 -13.67 4.61 12.00
C ALA A 284 -13.41 3.74 10.76
N PHE A 285 -12.15 3.52 10.41
CA PHE A 285 -11.75 2.60 9.34
C PHE A 285 -12.21 1.17 9.63
N ASP A 286 -11.96 0.66 10.86
CA ASP A 286 -12.43 -0.68 11.29
C ASP A 286 -13.94 -0.82 11.13
N ALA A 287 -14.71 0.16 11.59
CA ALA A 287 -16.15 0.17 11.48
C ALA A 287 -16.63 0.18 10.01
N ALA A 288 -15.98 0.97 9.15
CA ALA A 288 -16.29 1.04 7.72
C ALA A 288 -16.00 -0.30 7.02
N MET A 289 -14.83 -0.91 7.30
CA MET A 289 -14.44 -2.20 6.75
C MET A 289 -15.42 -3.31 7.16
N LYS A 290 -15.75 -3.41 8.45
CA LYS A 290 -16.71 -4.42 8.96
C LYS A 290 -18.12 -4.24 8.39
N LYS A 291 -18.54 -3.01 8.16
CA LYS A 291 -19.86 -2.72 7.55
C LYS A 291 -19.90 -3.16 6.09
N GLN A 292 -18.82 -2.95 5.34
CA GLN A 292 -18.74 -3.28 3.91
C GLN A 292 -18.49 -4.78 3.67
N ALA A 293 -17.59 -5.37 4.45
CA ALA A 293 -17.26 -6.79 4.39
C ALA A 293 -16.92 -7.29 5.82
N PRO A 294 -17.83 -8.05 6.48
CA PRO A 294 -17.65 -8.46 7.88
C PRO A 294 -16.37 -9.28 8.14
N ASP A 295 -15.88 -9.99 7.14
CA ASP A 295 -14.63 -10.76 7.15
C ASP A 295 -13.41 -9.97 6.62
N ALA A 296 -13.58 -8.67 6.34
CA ALA A 296 -12.48 -7.84 5.83
C ALA A 296 -11.38 -7.68 6.87
N LEU A 297 -10.15 -7.87 6.42
CA LEU A 297 -8.97 -7.77 7.25
C LEU A 297 -8.40 -6.33 7.19
N ARG A 298 -8.22 -5.73 8.36
CA ARG A 298 -7.49 -4.47 8.52
C ARG A 298 -6.00 -4.73 8.43
N ASN A 299 -5.39 -4.30 7.36
CA ASN A 299 -3.95 -4.35 7.22
C ASN A 299 -3.44 -3.19 6.35
N TYR A 300 -2.14 -3.12 6.16
CA TYR A 300 -1.52 -2.04 5.39
C TYR A 300 -2.02 -1.93 3.95
N ALA A 301 -2.38 -3.04 3.29
CA ALA A 301 -2.85 -3.02 1.92
C ALA A 301 -4.29 -2.46 1.82
N SER A 302 -5.16 -2.85 2.75
CA SER A 302 -6.52 -2.28 2.82
C SER A 302 -6.50 -0.79 3.18
N VAL A 303 -5.61 -0.37 4.10
CA VAL A 303 -5.39 1.06 4.42
C VAL A 303 -4.83 1.81 3.20
N GLY A 304 -3.87 1.21 2.47
CA GLY A 304 -3.31 1.83 1.25
C GLY A 304 -4.37 2.11 0.19
N ALA A 305 -5.34 1.20 0.01
CA ALA A 305 -6.46 1.39 -0.89
C ALA A 305 -7.50 2.40 -0.35
N PHE A 306 -7.80 2.37 0.95
CA PHE A 306 -8.70 3.32 1.61
C PHE A 306 -8.19 4.75 1.48
N ASP A 307 -6.94 5.01 1.83
CA ASP A 307 -6.28 6.30 1.64
C ASP A 307 -6.12 6.66 0.16
N GLY A 308 -5.90 5.65 -0.69
CA GLY A 308 -5.82 5.84 -2.13
C GLY A 308 -7.12 6.40 -2.72
N MET A 309 -8.27 5.90 -2.26
CA MET A 309 -9.57 6.43 -2.66
C MET A 309 -9.82 7.85 -2.08
N HIS A 310 -9.29 8.16 -0.88
CA HIS A 310 -9.33 9.51 -0.34
C HIS A 310 -8.55 10.51 -1.22
N VAL A 311 -7.36 10.12 -1.68
CA VAL A 311 -6.58 10.95 -2.61
C VAL A 311 -7.29 11.10 -3.96
N ILE A 312 -7.92 10.03 -4.48
CA ILE A 312 -8.74 10.10 -5.70
C ILE A 312 -9.92 11.03 -5.50
N GLN A 313 -10.62 10.99 -4.35
CA GLN A 313 -11.69 11.94 -4.03
C GLN A 313 -11.20 13.38 -4.14
N LYS A 314 -10.06 13.70 -3.53
CA LYS A 314 -9.46 15.04 -3.60
C LYS A 314 -9.19 15.47 -5.03
N MET A 315 -8.73 14.55 -5.89
CA MET A 315 -8.51 14.81 -7.31
C MET A 315 -9.82 15.08 -8.05
N VAL A 316 -10.87 14.26 -7.81
CA VAL A 316 -12.20 14.41 -8.43
C VAL A 316 -12.83 15.75 -8.05
N GLU A 317 -12.79 16.12 -6.78
CA GLU A 317 -13.31 17.41 -6.29
C GLU A 317 -12.59 18.59 -6.94
N ALA A 318 -11.27 18.53 -7.04
CA ALA A 318 -10.47 19.59 -7.65
C ALA A 318 -10.76 19.76 -9.14
N THR A 319 -11.04 18.66 -9.85
CA THR A 319 -11.31 18.67 -11.30
C THR A 319 -12.79 18.84 -11.65
N ASP A 320 -13.69 18.87 -10.65
CA ASP A 320 -15.14 18.84 -10.84
C ASP A 320 -15.57 17.65 -11.72
N GLY A 321 -15.01 16.46 -11.42
CA GLY A 321 -15.26 15.22 -12.15
C GLY A 321 -14.71 15.19 -13.59
N LYS A 322 -14.01 16.23 -14.04
CA LYS A 322 -13.47 16.32 -15.41
C LYS A 322 -12.12 15.64 -15.53
N ARG A 323 -11.85 15.12 -16.71
CA ARG A 323 -10.59 14.46 -17.04
C ARG A 323 -9.48 15.48 -17.28
N ASP A 324 -8.84 15.91 -16.19
CA ASP A 324 -7.67 16.81 -16.18
C ASP A 324 -6.58 16.26 -15.24
N GLY A 325 -5.73 15.41 -15.78
CA GLY A 325 -4.68 14.74 -14.99
C GLY A 325 -3.68 15.72 -14.38
N ALA A 326 -3.34 16.81 -15.07
CA ALA A 326 -2.40 17.79 -14.55
C ALA A 326 -2.98 18.53 -13.34
N LYS A 327 -4.25 18.98 -13.43
CA LYS A 327 -4.96 19.63 -12.34
C LYS A 327 -5.17 18.68 -11.16
N ALA A 328 -5.50 17.41 -11.43
CA ALA A 328 -5.67 16.38 -10.42
C ALA A 328 -4.38 16.17 -9.61
N ILE A 329 -3.23 16.00 -10.29
CA ILE A 329 -1.93 15.84 -9.61
C ILE A 329 -1.52 17.10 -8.86
N ALA A 330 -1.79 18.30 -9.41
CA ALA A 330 -1.49 19.55 -8.72
C ALA A 330 -2.25 19.69 -7.40
N ALA A 331 -3.50 19.21 -7.36
CA ALA A 331 -4.37 19.33 -6.19
C ALA A 331 -3.95 18.48 -4.98
N ILE A 332 -3.17 17.43 -5.21
CA ILE A 332 -2.74 16.52 -4.12
C ILE A 332 -1.33 16.86 -3.60
N LYS A 333 -0.59 17.74 -4.21
CA LYS A 333 0.72 18.17 -3.73
C LYS A 333 0.59 18.91 -2.40
N GLY A 334 1.20 18.38 -1.34
CA GLY A 334 1.07 18.91 0.00
C GLY A 334 -0.26 18.59 0.70
N PHE A 335 -1.16 17.80 0.07
CA PHE A 335 -2.40 17.38 0.69
C PHE A 335 -2.12 16.53 1.93
N ALA A 336 -2.72 16.90 3.07
CA ALA A 336 -2.53 16.24 4.35
C ALA A 336 -3.88 15.86 4.96
N TRP A 337 -3.91 14.70 5.64
CA TRP A 337 -5.10 14.19 6.32
C TRP A 337 -4.74 13.28 7.50
N GLU A 338 -5.73 13.02 8.35
CA GLU A 338 -5.62 12.01 9.39
C GLU A 338 -6.05 10.65 8.82
N SER A 339 -5.08 9.75 8.63
CA SER A 339 -5.27 8.40 8.12
C SER A 339 -5.49 7.41 9.27
N PRO A 340 -6.04 6.22 9.03
CA PRO A 340 -6.06 5.12 10.00
C PRO A 340 -4.69 4.79 10.62
N ARG A 341 -3.59 5.18 9.96
CA ARG A 341 -2.21 4.99 10.42
C ARG A 341 -1.59 6.24 11.07
N GLY A 342 -2.39 7.25 11.39
CA GLY A 342 -1.96 8.54 11.92
C GLY A 342 -1.84 9.62 10.85
N PRO A 343 -1.26 10.80 11.18
CA PRO A 343 -1.17 11.91 10.26
C PRO A 343 -0.26 11.58 9.07
N VAL A 344 -0.75 11.90 7.87
CA VAL A 344 -0.04 11.69 6.60
C VAL A 344 -0.15 12.90 5.68
N SER A 345 0.77 13.03 4.75
CA SER A 345 0.69 14.01 3.68
C SER A 345 1.37 13.52 2.40
N ILE A 346 1.04 14.11 1.27
CA ILE A 346 1.74 13.86 0.00
C ILE A 346 2.85 14.91 -0.17
N ASP A 347 4.08 14.45 -0.28
CA ASP A 347 5.22 15.32 -0.55
C ASP A 347 5.01 16.07 -1.90
N PRO A 348 5.10 17.40 -1.93
CA PRO A 348 4.76 18.19 -3.10
C PRO A 348 5.73 18.01 -4.29
N GLU A 349 6.96 17.57 -4.04
CA GLU A 349 7.98 17.39 -5.06
C GLU A 349 8.01 15.94 -5.59
N THR A 350 8.00 14.98 -4.67
CA THR A 350 8.19 13.57 -5.00
C THR A 350 6.89 12.82 -5.23
N ARG A 351 5.76 13.35 -4.74
CA ARG A 351 4.44 12.70 -4.72
C ARG A 351 4.43 11.38 -3.92
N GLU A 352 5.41 11.23 -3.04
CA GLU A 352 5.46 10.16 -2.04
C GLU A 352 4.66 10.54 -0.79
N ILE A 353 4.19 9.54 -0.07
CA ILE A 353 3.58 9.76 1.23
C ILE A 353 4.63 10.12 2.28
N VAL A 354 4.33 11.11 3.11
CA VAL A 354 5.04 11.40 4.36
C VAL A 354 4.19 10.87 5.50
N GLN A 355 4.74 10.03 6.36
CA GLN A 355 3.98 9.29 7.35
C GLN A 355 4.79 8.91 8.58
N ASN A 356 4.11 8.49 9.64
CA ASN A 356 4.78 7.90 10.78
C ASN A 356 5.24 6.47 10.46
N ILE A 357 6.38 6.10 11.03
CA ILE A 357 6.88 4.72 10.98
C ILE A 357 6.96 4.22 12.42
N TYR A 358 6.35 3.09 12.67
CA TYR A 358 6.22 2.47 13.98
C TYR A 358 7.20 1.32 14.13
N MET A 359 8.02 1.35 15.18
CA MET A 359 8.68 0.14 15.69
C MET A 359 7.65 -0.67 16.44
N ARG A 360 7.42 -1.90 16.00
CA ARG A 360 6.38 -2.78 16.53
C ARG A 360 6.98 -4.06 17.07
N ARG A 361 6.32 -4.64 18.04
CA ARG A 361 6.61 -5.97 18.57
C ARG A 361 5.35 -6.82 18.54
N VAL A 362 5.48 -8.07 18.15
CA VAL A 362 4.36 -9.00 18.20
C VAL A 362 4.07 -9.37 19.65
N GLU A 363 2.83 -9.15 20.09
CA GLU A 363 2.35 -9.41 21.44
C GLU A 363 0.94 -10.02 21.39
N LYS A 364 0.51 -10.65 22.48
CA LYS A 364 -0.92 -10.97 22.65
C LYS A 364 -1.68 -9.71 23.03
N VAL A 365 -2.74 -9.41 22.29
CA VAL A 365 -3.65 -8.29 22.55
C VAL A 365 -4.85 -8.74 23.39
N ALA A 366 -5.75 -7.81 23.73
CA ALA A 366 -6.79 -8.02 24.76
C ALA A 366 -7.72 -9.22 24.53
N ASP A 367 -7.95 -9.64 23.28
CA ASP A 367 -8.76 -10.80 22.89
C ASP A 367 -7.96 -12.12 22.81
N GLY A 368 -6.67 -12.08 23.17
CA GLY A 368 -5.75 -13.20 23.07
C GLY A 368 -5.17 -13.44 21.67
N ALA A 369 -5.59 -12.68 20.67
CA ALA A 369 -4.99 -12.71 19.34
C ALA A 369 -3.59 -12.12 19.34
N LEU A 370 -2.81 -12.39 18.30
CA LEU A 370 -1.53 -11.72 18.07
C LEU A 370 -1.74 -10.35 17.43
N GLY A 371 -1.02 -9.35 17.91
CA GLY A 371 -1.03 -8.00 17.36
C GLY A 371 0.37 -7.41 17.22
N ASN A 372 0.53 -6.54 16.24
CA ASN A 372 1.74 -5.74 16.06
C ASN A 372 1.64 -4.49 16.94
N VAL A 373 2.14 -4.55 18.18
CA VAL A 373 2.02 -3.46 19.16
C VAL A 373 3.13 -2.43 18.94
N PRO A 374 2.79 -1.16 18.58
CA PRO A 374 3.77 -0.09 18.48
C PRO A 374 4.38 0.25 19.85
N PHE A 375 5.70 0.34 19.93
CA PHE A 375 6.40 0.76 21.15
C PHE A 375 7.28 2.01 20.95
N PHE A 376 7.53 2.40 19.70
CA PHE A 376 8.25 3.64 19.37
C PHE A 376 7.78 4.16 18.02
N THR A 377 7.78 5.48 17.81
CA THR A 377 7.33 6.13 16.57
C THR A 377 8.37 7.10 16.03
N TYR A 378 8.77 6.88 14.79
CA TYR A 378 9.45 7.88 13.97
C TYR A 378 8.38 8.72 13.25
N LYS A 379 8.29 10.03 13.60
CA LYS A 379 7.24 10.91 13.10
C LYS A 379 7.59 11.51 11.73
N ALA A 380 6.58 11.65 10.88
CA ALA A 380 6.64 12.38 9.61
C ALA A 380 7.87 12.01 8.75
N VAL A 381 8.08 10.71 8.56
CA VAL A 381 9.20 10.20 7.77
C VAL A 381 8.92 10.46 6.29
N SER A 382 9.70 11.35 5.67
CA SER A 382 9.77 11.53 4.24
C SER A 382 10.51 10.35 3.60
N GLU A 383 10.41 10.19 2.29
CA GLU A 383 11.09 9.12 1.57
C GLU A 383 12.63 9.31 1.58
N PRO A 384 13.40 8.46 2.31
CA PRO A 384 14.83 8.70 2.52
C PRO A 384 15.69 8.54 1.27
N TRP A 385 15.26 7.74 0.29
CA TRP A 385 15.99 7.54 -0.96
C TRP A 385 16.06 8.85 -1.77
N HIS A 386 14.95 9.59 -1.88
CA HIS A 386 14.94 10.89 -2.55
C HIS A 386 15.85 11.90 -1.85
N VAL A 387 15.85 11.90 -0.51
CA VAL A 387 16.76 12.74 0.28
C VAL A 387 18.22 12.39 -0.02
N ALA A 388 18.55 11.09 -0.08
CA ALA A 388 19.90 10.62 -0.39
C ALA A 388 20.36 10.92 -1.83
N GLN A 389 19.43 11.00 -2.80
CA GLN A 389 19.78 11.40 -4.18
C GLN A 389 20.06 12.89 -4.30
N LYS A 390 19.36 13.75 -3.55
CA LYS A 390 19.61 15.20 -3.54
C LYS A 390 20.95 15.59 -2.90
N ALA A 391 21.50 14.72 -2.05
CA ALA A 391 22.77 14.94 -1.34
C ALA A 391 24.01 14.53 -2.16
N LYS A 392 23.85 13.98 -3.36
CA LYS A 392 24.92 13.62 -4.30
C LYS A 392 25.10 14.69 -5.37
#